data_fc1507e34bce46525ea06c97a7e3a6ff
#
_entry.id   fc1507e34bce46525ea06c97a7e3a6ff
#
_cell.length_a   1.000
_cell.length_b   1.000
_cell.length_c   1.000
_cell.angle_alpha   90.00
_cell.angle_beta   90.00
_cell.angle_gamma   90.00
#
_symmetry.space_group_name_H-M   'P 1'
#
loop_
_entity.id
_entity.type
_entity.pdbx_description
1 polymer ?
#
loop_
_entity_poly.entity_id
_entity_poly.type
_entity_poly.pdbx_seq_one_letter_code
_entity_poly.pdbx_strand_id
1 'polypeptide(L)'
;MVMMRRTSTSITSRQLEVLAFLARREHWLVGEVASVLGVSSAAATKAIVRLERKGLVSRSVDMMDRRCVNVRITHAGSNAVRQIVNSL
;
A
#
# COMPACT_ATOMS: atom_id res chain seq x y z
N MET A 1 -26.43 14.33 3.44
CA MET A 1 -25.75 14.52 3.33
C MET A 1 -24.85 14.26 3.45
N VAL A 2 -24.51 13.86 3.27
CA VAL A 2 -23.54 13.70 3.25
C VAL A 2 -22.56 13.75 3.20
N MET A 3 -22.44 13.83 3.26
CA MET A 3 -21.39 14.00 3.16
C MET A 3 -20.41 13.58 3.23
N MET A 4 -19.96 13.27 3.01
CA MET A 4 -18.99 12.95 2.95
C MET A 4 -18.01 13.02 3.03
N ARG A 5 -17.62 12.97 3.25
CA ARG A 5 -16.56 13.12 3.43
C ARG A 5 -15.68 12.57 3.09
N ARG A 6 -15.24 12.29 2.66
CA ARG A 6 -14.27 11.88 2.29
C ARG A 6 -12.94 12.12 2.16
N THR A 7 -12.66 12.64 2.01
CA THR A 7 -11.52 13.43 2.08
C THR A 7 -10.24 12.78 2.56
N SER A 8 -10.20 12.25 3.74
CA SER A 8 -9.02 11.62 4.29
C SER A 8 -8.62 10.37 3.52
N THR A 9 -9.52 9.91 2.67
CA THR A 9 -9.31 8.70 1.90
C THR A 9 -8.87 8.98 0.48
N SER A 10 -8.54 10.26 0.19
CA SER A 10 -8.07 10.61 -1.14
C SER A 10 -6.77 9.86 -1.45
N ILE A 11 -6.76 9.17 -2.56
CA ILE A 11 -5.63 8.35 -2.98
C ILE A 11 -5.05 8.97 -4.24
N THR A 12 -3.73 9.23 -4.22
CA THR A 12 -3.07 9.80 -5.39
C THR A 12 -2.89 8.72 -6.45
N SER A 13 -2.68 9.16 -7.71
CA SER A 13 -2.41 8.22 -8.80
C SER A 13 -1.21 7.36 -8.49
N ARG A 14 -0.16 7.96 -7.92
CA ARG A 14 1.04 7.22 -7.57
C ARG A 14 0.75 6.17 -6.52
N GLN A 15 -0.03 6.52 -5.50
CA GLN A 15 -0.39 5.59 -4.46
C GLN A 15 -1.21 4.44 -5.02
N LEU A 16 -2.09 4.74 -5.97
CA LEU A 16 -2.91 3.71 -6.59
C LEU A 16 -2.05 2.74 -7.39
N GLU A 17 -1.03 3.24 -8.09
CA GLU A 17 -0.09 2.38 -8.81
C GLU A 17 0.62 1.43 -7.85
N VAL A 18 1.07 1.95 -6.70
CA VAL A 18 1.74 1.13 -5.71
C VAL A 18 0.79 0.07 -5.16
N LEU A 19 -0.45 0.45 -4.86
CA LEU A 19 -1.44 -0.50 -4.37
C LEU A 19 -1.74 -1.59 -5.39
N ALA A 20 -1.88 -1.22 -6.66
CA ALA A 20 -2.15 -2.20 -7.71
C ALA A 20 -1.01 -3.22 -7.80
N PHE A 21 0.21 -2.74 -7.64
CA PHE A 21 1.37 -3.60 -7.63
C PHE A 21 1.34 -4.54 -6.41
N LEU A 22 1.07 -3.99 -5.23
CA LEU A 22 1.03 -4.80 -4.01
C LEU A 22 -0.07 -5.85 -4.04
N ALA A 23 -1.14 -5.58 -4.77
CA ALA A 23 -2.26 -6.52 -4.87
C ALA A 23 -1.89 -7.81 -5.61
N ARG A 24 -0.72 -7.85 -6.24
CA ARG A 24 -0.30 -9.02 -7.02
C ARG A 24 0.15 -10.18 -6.16
N ARG A 25 0.50 -9.93 -4.89
CA ARG A 25 0.87 -11.00 -3.96
C ARG A 25 0.24 -10.72 -2.60
N GLU A 26 0.14 -11.77 -1.80
CA GLU A 26 -0.47 -11.66 -0.49
C GLU A 26 0.36 -10.76 0.43
N HIS A 27 1.67 -10.85 0.34
CA HIS A 27 2.54 -9.99 1.14
C HIS A 27 3.86 -9.78 0.43
N TRP A 28 4.55 -8.73 0.86
CA TRP A 28 5.83 -8.32 0.27
C TRP A 28 6.77 -7.93 1.39
N LEU A 29 8.07 -8.12 1.17
CA LEU A 29 9.06 -7.47 2.02
C LEU A 29 9.28 -6.06 1.51
N VAL A 30 9.52 -5.12 2.44
CA VAL A 30 9.77 -3.72 2.04
C VAL A 30 10.92 -3.63 1.05
N GLY A 31 11.97 -4.43 1.26
CA GLY A 31 13.11 -4.45 0.34
C GLY A 31 12.72 -4.87 -1.06
N GLU A 32 11.78 -5.82 -1.19
CA GLU A 32 11.28 -6.23 -2.49
C GLU A 32 10.53 -5.10 -3.17
N VAL A 33 9.71 -4.39 -2.41
CA VAL A 33 8.95 -3.26 -2.94
C VAL A 33 9.92 -2.20 -3.46
N ALA A 34 10.93 -1.87 -2.68
CA ALA A 34 11.93 -0.89 -3.08
C ALA A 34 12.62 -1.31 -4.37
N SER A 35 12.99 -2.57 -4.47
CA SER A 35 13.70 -3.09 -5.63
C SER A 35 12.84 -2.99 -6.89
N VAL A 36 11.59 -3.41 -6.80
CA VAL A 36 10.70 -3.41 -7.98
C VAL A 36 10.35 -1.98 -8.40
N LEU A 37 10.14 -1.10 -7.43
CA LEU A 37 9.82 0.30 -7.74
C LEU A 37 11.04 1.11 -8.17
N GLY A 38 12.24 0.56 -7.99
CA GLY A 38 13.46 1.25 -8.36
C GLY A 38 13.76 2.44 -7.46
N VAL A 39 13.43 2.33 -6.17
CA VAL A 39 13.65 3.40 -5.21
C VAL A 39 14.45 2.87 -4.03
N SER A 40 14.90 3.77 -3.18
CA SER A 40 15.63 3.38 -1.96
C SER A 40 14.66 2.74 -0.96
N SER A 41 15.22 1.95 -0.03
CA SER A 41 14.42 1.38 1.04
C SER A 41 13.73 2.46 1.86
N ALA A 42 14.41 3.58 2.09
CA ALA A 42 13.82 4.70 2.83
C ALA A 42 12.62 5.28 2.10
N ALA A 43 12.74 5.45 0.77
CA ALA A 43 11.63 5.98 -0.03
C ALA A 43 10.45 5.01 -0.05
N ALA A 44 10.74 3.71 -0.19
CA ALA A 44 9.70 2.70 -0.16
C ALA A 44 8.98 2.70 1.19
N THR A 45 9.74 2.78 2.28
CA THR A 45 9.16 2.82 3.61
C THR A 45 8.23 4.02 3.78
N LYS A 46 8.66 5.19 3.31
CA LYS A 46 7.82 6.39 3.41
C LYS A 46 6.50 6.21 2.65
N ALA A 47 6.58 5.66 1.45
CA ALA A 47 5.39 5.43 0.64
C ALA A 47 4.44 4.46 1.35
N ILE A 48 4.99 3.38 1.89
CA ILE A 48 4.20 2.36 2.57
C ILE A 48 3.57 2.92 3.84
N VAL A 49 4.31 3.73 4.61
CA VAL A 49 3.77 4.34 5.82
C VAL A 49 2.59 5.25 5.49
N ARG A 50 2.67 5.99 4.40
CA ARG A 50 1.54 6.83 3.98
C ARG A 50 0.32 6.01 3.65
N LEU A 51 0.51 4.88 2.96
CA LEU A 51 -0.60 3.99 2.66
C LEU A 51 -1.16 3.35 3.92
N GLU A 52 -0.29 3.01 4.86
CA GLU A 52 -0.71 2.44 6.13
C GLU A 52 -1.59 3.42 6.91
N ARG A 53 -1.22 4.69 6.92
CA ARG A 53 -2.00 5.72 7.60
C ARG A 53 -3.40 5.86 7.01
N LYS A 54 -3.54 5.54 5.74
CA LYS A 54 -4.85 5.56 5.09
C LYS A 54 -5.61 4.24 5.25
N GLY A 55 -5.01 3.29 5.94
CA GLY A 55 -5.64 1.99 6.16
C GLY A 55 -5.62 1.07 4.96
N LEU A 56 -4.78 1.37 3.97
CA LEU A 56 -4.77 0.64 2.70
C LEU A 56 -3.78 -0.52 2.69
N VAL A 57 -2.78 -0.48 3.56
CA VAL A 57 -1.83 -1.58 3.75
C VAL A 57 -1.59 -1.74 5.24
N SER A 58 -1.04 -2.89 5.61
CA SER A 58 -0.60 -3.15 6.98
C SER A 58 0.86 -3.60 6.93
N ARG A 59 1.59 -3.30 7.99
CA ARG A 59 2.99 -3.71 8.13
C ARG A 59 3.14 -4.58 9.36
N SER A 60 4.07 -5.52 9.28
CA SER A 60 4.42 -6.31 10.44
C SER A 60 5.89 -6.67 10.35
N VAL A 61 6.55 -6.71 11.51
CA VAL A 61 7.95 -7.13 11.58
C VAL A 61 7.99 -8.65 11.49
N ASP A 62 8.89 -9.17 10.68
CA ASP A 62 9.05 -10.61 10.54
C ASP A 62 9.53 -11.19 11.88
N MET A 63 8.86 -12.24 12.34
CA MET A 63 9.21 -12.84 13.63
C MET A 63 10.57 -13.54 13.60
N MET A 64 10.96 -14.01 12.43
CA MET A 64 12.23 -14.75 12.29
C MET A 64 13.40 -13.81 12.08
N ASP A 65 13.17 -12.66 11.46
CA ASP A 65 14.22 -11.69 11.21
C ASP A 65 13.64 -10.29 11.35
N ARG A 66 13.91 -9.65 12.48
CA ARG A 66 13.34 -8.36 12.82
C ARG A 66 13.80 -7.22 11.91
N ARG A 67 14.81 -7.48 11.08
CA ARG A 67 15.24 -6.50 10.09
C ARG A 67 14.33 -6.49 8.89
N CYS A 68 13.48 -7.49 8.76
CA CYS A 68 12.56 -7.61 7.63
C CYS A 68 11.18 -7.13 8.05
N VAL A 69 10.58 -6.29 7.21
CA VAL A 69 9.22 -5.81 7.43
C VAL A 69 8.35 -6.30 6.30
N ASN A 70 7.27 -6.96 6.66
CA ASN A 70 6.29 -7.46 5.70
C ASN A 70 5.21 -6.41 5.48
N VAL A 71 4.75 -6.30 4.25
CA VAL A 71 3.68 -5.39 3.85
C VAL A 71 2.62 -6.21 3.14
N ARG A 72 1.37 -5.98 3.51
CA ARG A 72 0.27 -6.61 2.78
C ARG A 72 -0.84 -5.59 2.56
N ILE A 73 -1.51 -5.72 1.42
CA ILE A 73 -2.64 -4.86 1.11
C ILE A 73 -3.81 -5.27 2.02
N THR A 74 -4.54 -4.28 2.52
CA THR A 74 -5.72 -4.54 3.34
C THR A 74 -6.94 -4.72 2.45
N HIS A 75 -8.05 -5.11 3.05
CA HIS A 75 -9.31 -5.21 2.34
C HIS A 75 -9.68 -3.86 1.71
N ALA A 76 -9.48 -2.77 2.46
CA ALA A 76 -9.75 -1.43 1.95
C ALA A 76 -8.85 -1.10 0.76
N GLY A 77 -7.57 -1.51 0.83
CA GLY A 77 -6.65 -1.30 -0.28
C GLY A 77 -7.08 -2.07 -1.52
N SER A 78 -7.47 -3.33 -1.34
CA SER A 78 -7.95 -4.15 -2.45
C SER A 78 -9.19 -3.55 -3.09
N ASN A 79 -10.11 -3.03 -2.27
CA ASN A 79 -11.31 -2.40 -2.78
C ASN A 79 -10.99 -1.15 -3.59
N ALA A 80 -10.01 -0.36 -3.14
CA ALA A 80 -9.61 0.85 -3.87
C ALA A 80 -9.11 0.49 -5.27
N VAL A 81 -8.28 -0.55 -5.39
CA VAL A 81 -7.78 -1.00 -6.68
C VAL A 81 -8.92 -1.51 -7.55
N ARG A 82 -9.82 -2.28 -6.95
CA ARG A 82 -10.93 -2.88 -7.69
C ARG A 82 -11.88 -1.83 -8.25
N GLN A 83 -12.14 -0.78 -7.47
CA GLN A 83 -13.02 0.31 -7.91
C GLN A 83 -12.46 1.04 -9.13
N ILE A 84 -11.15 1.23 -9.16
CA ILE A 84 -10.52 1.89 -10.31
C ILE A 84 -10.65 1.02 -11.55
N VAL A 85 -10.38 -0.27 -11.42
CA VAL A 85 -10.49 -1.18 -12.54
C VAL A 85 -11.93 -1.21 -13.07
N ASN A 86 -12.90 -1.25 -12.16
CA ASN A 86 -14.31 -1.31 -12.54
C ASN A 86 -14.81 -0.02 -13.18
N SER A 87 -14.16 1.10 -12.93
CA SER A 87 -14.59 2.38 -13.51
C SER A 87 -13.96 2.65 -14.87
N LEU A 88 -13.06 1.78 -15.32
CA LEU A 88 -12.48 1.90 -16.65
C LEU A 88 -13.44 1.32 -17.68
#